data_bf4f6aa6c1a0185f6121087eb4255744
#
_entry.id   bf4f6aa6c1a0185f6121087eb4255744
#
_cell.length_a   1.000
_cell.length_b   1.000
_cell.length_c   1.000
_cell.angle_alpha   90.00
_cell.angle_beta   90.00
_cell.angle_gamma   90.00
#
_symmetry.space_group_name_H-M   'P 1'
#
loop_
_entity.id
_entity.type
_entity.pdbx_description
1 polymer ?
#
loop_
_entity_poly.entity_id
_entity_poly.type
_entity_poly.pdbx_seq_one_letter_code
_entity_poly.pdbx_strand_id
1 'polypeptide(L)'
;MLSFLKKKWCLAEVSHDKALALGKELNIPTTVGVLLVNRGVMTAKEATLYLKSDLSQLHDPFLMAGMDKAVKRVIRAIQNKESITVFCD
;
A
#
# COMPACT_ATOMS: atom_id res chain seq x y z
N MET A 1 20.54 -19.40 -5.26
CA MET A 1 20.75 -20.14 -3.97
C MET A 1 19.53 -20.99 -3.66
N LEU A 2 19.74 -22.22 -3.33
CA LEU A 2 18.67 -23.14 -2.91
C LEU A 2 18.55 -23.15 -1.38
N SER A 3 17.34 -23.01 -0.85
CA SER A 3 17.06 -23.16 0.56
C SER A 3 17.05 -24.63 1.01
N PHE A 4 17.04 -24.89 2.32
CA PHE A 4 16.89 -26.22 2.88
C PHE A 4 15.66 -26.98 2.33
N LEU A 5 14.59 -26.25 2.03
CA LEU A 5 13.36 -26.79 1.42
C LEU A 5 13.43 -26.93 -0.11
N LYS A 6 14.62 -26.88 -0.70
CA LYS A 6 14.87 -26.94 -2.14
C LYS A 6 14.13 -25.82 -2.92
N LYS A 7 13.82 -24.71 -2.28
CA LYS A 7 13.23 -23.52 -2.93
C LYS A 7 14.35 -22.60 -3.43
N LYS A 8 14.20 -22.12 -4.63
CA LYS A 8 15.12 -21.13 -5.22
C LYS A 8 14.79 -19.75 -4.68
N TRP A 9 15.79 -19.11 -4.09
CA TRP A 9 15.69 -17.70 -3.69
C TRP A 9 16.07 -16.80 -4.86
N CYS A 10 15.21 -15.89 -5.21
CA CYS A 10 15.46 -14.88 -6.22
C CYS A 10 15.37 -13.49 -5.57
N LEU A 11 16.45 -12.73 -5.69
CA LEU A 11 16.46 -11.33 -5.27
C LEU A 11 15.97 -10.46 -6.42
N ALA A 12 15.10 -9.51 -6.13
CA ALA A 12 14.70 -8.53 -7.12
C ALA A 12 15.89 -7.61 -7.43
N GLU A 13 16.07 -7.28 -8.70
CA GLU A 13 17.04 -6.29 -9.11
C GLU A 13 16.55 -4.89 -8.74
N VAL A 14 17.39 -4.13 -8.04
CA VAL A 14 17.07 -2.79 -7.57
C VAL A 14 18.24 -1.86 -7.87
N SER A 15 17.93 -0.63 -8.19
CA SER A 15 18.95 0.41 -8.31
C SER A 15 19.53 0.76 -6.95
N HIS A 16 20.74 0.29 -6.67
CA HIS A 16 21.44 0.61 -5.42
C HIS A 16 21.71 2.10 -5.27
N ASP A 17 22.00 2.82 -6.37
CA ASP A 17 22.23 4.25 -6.34
C ASP A 17 21.02 5.03 -5.86
N LYS A 18 19.82 4.67 -6.32
CA LYS A 18 18.56 5.25 -5.85
C LYS A 18 18.28 4.91 -4.39
N ALA A 19 18.50 3.66 -4.00
CA ALA A 19 18.33 3.22 -2.63
C ALA A 19 19.28 3.95 -1.67
N LEU A 20 20.54 4.13 -2.08
CA LEU A 20 21.54 4.87 -1.31
C LEU A 20 21.17 6.35 -1.18
N ALA A 21 20.72 6.97 -2.26
CA ALA A 21 20.28 8.36 -2.27
C ALA A 21 19.09 8.59 -1.33
N LEU A 22 18.06 7.73 -1.37
CA LEU A 22 16.93 7.77 -0.44
C LEU A 22 17.37 7.57 1.02
N GLY A 23 18.27 6.63 1.26
CA GLY A 23 18.81 6.36 2.58
C GLY A 23 19.52 7.58 3.19
N LYS A 24 20.32 8.28 2.40
CA LYS A 24 21.01 9.51 2.81
C LYS A 24 20.03 10.66 3.03
N GLU A 25 19.11 10.88 2.12
CA GLU A 25 18.16 12.00 2.17
C GLU A 25 17.21 11.89 3.36
N LEU A 26 16.71 10.68 3.66
CA LEU A 26 15.76 10.42 4.74
C LEU A 26 16.42 9.98 6.05
N ASN A 27 17.74 9.84 6.06
CA ASN A 27 18.49 9.31 7.21
C ASN A 27 17.96 7.94 7.67
N ILE A 28 17.75 7.05 6.72
CA ILE A 28 17.30 5.67 6.94
C ILE A 28 18.37 4.68 6.47
N PRO A 29 18.40 3.45 6.99
CA PRO A 29 19.33 2.44 6.50
C PRO A 29 19.15 2.17 5.01
N THR A 30 20.27 1.90 4.32
CA THR A 30 20.24 1.59 2.87
C THR A 30 19.33 0.40 2.55
N THR A 31 19.25 -0.59 3.44
CA THR A 31 18.36 -1.74 3.29
C THR A 31 16.90 -1.31 3.19
N VAL A 32 16.47 -0.35 3.99
CA VAL A 32 15.11 0.22 3.91
C VAL A 32 14.94 0.96 2.58
N GLY A 33 15.95 1.69 2.11
CA GLY A 33 15.96 2.32 0.79
C GLY A 33 15.77 1.29 -0.34
N VAL A 34 16.45 0.15 -0.27
CA VAL A 34 16.29 -0.95 -1.22
C VAL A 34 14.85 -1.47 -1.25
N LEU A 35 14.25 -1.69 -0.09
CA LEU A 35 12.86 -2.13 0.02
C LEU A 35 11.87 -1.13 -0.56
N LEU A 36 12.09 0.16 -0.35
CA LEU A 36 11.26 1.24 -0.90
C LEU A 36 11.36 1.28 -2.43
N VAL A 37 12.58 1.28 -2.96
CA VAL A 37 12.82 1.29 -4.42
C VAL A 37 12.20 0.06 -5.08
N ASN A 38 12.31 -1.10 -4.45
CA ASN A 38 11.70 -2.34 -4.94
C ASN A 38 10.16 -2.26 -5.02
N ARG A 39 9.54 -1.40 -4.22
CA ARG A 39 8.09 -1.12 -4.25
C ARG A 39 7.70 0.05 -5.15
N GLY A 40 8.65 0.56 -5.94
CA GLY A 40 8.39 1.68 -6.83
C GLY A 40 8.40 3.06 -6.16
N VAL A 41 8.82 3.14 -4.90
CA VAL A 41 8.95 4.41 -4.17
C VAL A 41 10.32 5.01 -4.49
N MET A 42 10.34 6.04 -5.33
CA MET A 42 11.58 6.57 -5.91
C MET A 42 12.01 7.93 -5.36
N THR A 43 11.10 8.67 -4.75
CA THR A 43 11.36 10.02 -4.23
C THR A 43 11.26 10.07 -2.71
N ALA A 44 11.96 11.04 -2.10
CA ALA A 44 11.88 11.27 -0.66
C ALA A 44 10.46 11.62 -0.20
N LYS A 45 9.73 12.35 -1.01
CA LYS A 45 8.32 12.71 -0.73
C LYS A 45 7.44 11.47 -0.68
N GLU A 46 7.51 10.61 -1.69
CA GLU A 46 6.77 9.34 -1.72
C GLU A 46 7.17 8.43 -0.55
N ALA A 47 8.46 8.32 -0.26
CA ALA A 47 8.97 7.53 0.84
C ALA A 47 8.47 8.03 2.20
N THR A 48 8.42 9.34 2.41
CA THR A 48 7.88 9.94 3.63
C THR A 48 6.39 9.61 3.78
N LEU A 49 5.61 9.75 2.72
CA LEU A 49 4.20 9.37 2.72
C LEU A 49 4.01 7.88 3.01
N TYR A 50 4.87 7.04 2.44
CA TYR A 50 4.81 5.59 2.63
C TYR A 50 5.14 5.17 4.07
N LEU A 51 6.18 5.77 4.65
CA LEU A 51 6.66 5.41 5.99
C LEU A 51 5.86 6.05 7.13
N LYS A 52 5.27 7.21 6.89
CA LYS A 52 4.50 7.99 7.88
C LYS A 52 3.04 8.12 7.45
N SER A 53 2.45 7.03 6.97
CA SER A 53 1.04 7.03 6.56
C SER A 53 0.12 7.24 7.77
N ASP A 54 -0.88 8.05 7.59
CA ASP A 54 -1.96 8.26 8.54
C ASP A 54 -3.32 8.33 7.83
N LEU A 55 -4.39 8.49 8.58
CA LEU A 55 -5.74 8.54 8.04
C LEU A 55 -5.99 9.73 7.10
N SER A 56 -5.20 10.81 7.24
CA SER A 56 -5.34 12.01 6.38
C SER A 56 -4.96 11.73 4.92
N GLN A 57 -4.21 10.67 4.66
CA GLN A 57 -3.77 10.27 3.32
C GLN A 57 -4.79 9.37 2.59
N LEU A 58 -5.86 8.97 3.25
CA LEU A 58 -6.92 8.21 2.61
C LEU A 58 -7.67 9.08 1.62
N HIS A 59 -7.95 8.51 0.46
CA HIS A 59 -8.81 9.15 -0.52
C HIS A 59 -10.26 9.15 -0.03
N ASP A 60 -11.03 10.15 -0.51
CA ASP A 60 -12.47 10.16 -0.28
C ASP A 60 -13.09 8.90 -0.90
N PRO A 61 -13.80 8.06 -0.10
CA PRO A 61 -14.40 6.84 -0.63
C PRO A 61 -15.42 7.09 -1.74
N PHE A 62 -16.02 8.28 -1.82
CA PHE A 62 -16.94 8.64 -2.89
C PHE A 62 -16.27 8.86 -4.25
N LEU A 63 -14.94 8.90 -4.31
CA LEU A 63 -14.20 8.85 -5.58
C LEU A 63 -14.28 7.46 -6.24
N MET A 64 -14.63 6.41 -5.48
CA MET A 64 -14.82 5.08 -6.03
C MET A 64 -16.10 5.04 -6.88
N ALA A 65 -15.98 4.50 -8.10
CA ALA A 65 -17.12 4.37 -9.00
C ALA A 65 -18.25 3.56 -8.36
N GLY A 66 -19.46 4.13 -8.33
CA GLY A 66 -20.65 3.49 -7.77
C GLY A 66 -20.79 3.57 -6.25
N MET A 67 -19.89 4.24 -5.55
CA MET A 67 -19.98 4.36 -4.08
C MET A 67 -21.28 5.06 -3.63
N ASP A 68 -21.68 6.11 -4.32
CA ASP A 68 -22.92 6.83 -4.04
C ASP A 68 -24.17 5.94 -4.16
N LYS A 69 -24.21 5.10 -5.18
CA LYS A 69 -25.29 4.10 -5.38
C LYS A 69 -25.28 3.03 -4.28
N ALA A 70 -24.08 2.53 -3.94
CA ALA A 70 -23.90 1.54 -2.88
C ALA A 70 -24.38 2.08 -1.53
N VAL A 71 -23.97 3.29 -1.17
CA VAL A 71 -24.38 3.95 0.09
C VAL A 71 -25.89 4.13 0.14
N LYS A 72 -26.51 4.65 -0.93
CA LYS A 72 -27.96 4.81 -1.00
C LYS A 72 -28.69 3.48 -0.85
N ARG A 73 -28.17 2.42 -1.45
CA ARG A 73 -28.75 1.08 -1.35
C ARG A 73 -28.67 0.51 0.06
N VAL A 74 -27.55 0.68 0.74
CA VAL A 74 -27.38 0.25 2.13
C VAL A 74 -28.31 1.03 3.07
N ILE A 75 -28.39 2.34 2.92
CA ILE A 75 -29.30 3.18 3.72
C ILE A 75 -30.75 2.71 3.53
N ARG A 76 -31.17 2.45 2.30
CA ARG A 76 -32.52 1.94 2.00
C ARG A 76 -32.79 0.59 2.68
N ALA A 77 -31.81 -0.31 2.66
CA ALA A 77 -31.91 -1.60 3.33
C ALA A 77 -32.10 -1.45 4.84
N ILE A 78 -31.36 -0.53 5.46
CA ILE A 78 -31.50 -0.23 6.90
C ILE A 78 -32.88 0.34 7.20
N GLN A 79 -33.34 1.32 6.42
CA GLN A 79 -34.67 1.94 6.59
C GLN A 79 -35.81 0.95 6.46
N ASN A 80 -35.70 0.03 5.53
CA ASN A 80 -36.71 -1.01 5.25
C ASN A 80 -36.53 -2.27 6.09
N LYS A 81 -35.55 -2.29 7.01
CA LYS A 81 -35.22 -3.45 7.85
C LYS A 81 -34.93 -4.72 7.03
N GLU A 82 -34.31 -4.56 5.87
CA GLU A 82 -33.86 -5.68 5.04
C GLU A 82 -32.66 -6.38 5.69
N SER A 83 -32.52 -7.67 5.43
CA SER A 83 -31.34 -8.44 5.85
C SER A 83 -30.11 -8.00 5.05
N ILE A 84 -29.01 -7.71 5.75
CA ILE A 84 -27.73 -7.37 5.13
C ILE A 84 -26.71 -8.44 5.53
N THR A 85 -26.09 -9.06 4.55
CA THR A 85 -25.03 -10.05 4.77
C THR A 85 -23.70 -9.48 4.28
N VAL A 86 -22.69 -9.51 5.13
CA VAL A 86 -21.31 -9.12 4.78
C VAL A 86 -20.51 -10.40 4.56
N PHE A 87 -19.97 -10.54 3.36
CA PHE A 87 -19.07 -11.62 3.00
C PHE A 87 -17.67 -11.05 2.81
N CYS A 88 -16.72 -11.58 3.57
CA CYS A 88 -15.31 -11.19 3.52
C CYS A 88 -14.43 -12.42 3.25
N ASP A 89 -13.37 -12.19 2.50
CA ASP A 89 -12.34 -13.19 2.29
C ASP A 89 -11.15 -12.94 3.23
#